data_9b14869c2bf6eeb0d736219561858dcd
#
_entry.id   9b14869c2bf6eeb0d736219561858dcd
#
_cell.length_a   1.000
_cell.length_b   1.000
_cell.length_c   1.000
_cell.angle_alpha   90.00
_cell.angle_beta   90.00
_cell.angle_gamma   90.00
#
_symmetry.space_group_name_H-M   'P 1'
#
loop_
_entity.id
_entity.type
_entity.pdbx_description
1 polymer ?
#
loop_
_entity_poly.entity_id
_entity_poly.type
_entity_poly.pdbx_seq_one_letter_code
_entity_poly.pdbx_strand_id
1 'polypeptide(L)'
;MKAILVTVLALAMASRMAGAQQLQLPADKALEERIRTLDLAHAEAIFKGDAAALQELLPDDHTVNHPTNRIVQEKAELLKLIGSGVIRYTRFERRPEKFLFYKDMVVVMGDETVVPAPGAPNAGVVLRRRYTNAWMFHDGKWQLAFRHANNVPPPL
;
A
#
# COMPACT_ATOMS: atom_id res chain seq x y z
N MET A 1 39.45 32.25 -63.93
CA MET A 1 38.91 32.64 -62.63
C MET A 1 37.77 31.67 -62.32
N LYS A 2 37.98 30.70 -61.40
CA LYS A 2 36.98 29.67 -61.05
C LYS A 2 36.41 30.01 -59.65
N ALA A 3 35.10 30.29 -59.58
CA ALA A 3 34.42 30.52 -58.33
C ALA A 3 34.07 29.18 -57.70
N ILE A 4 34.50 28.99 -56.47
CA ILE A 4 34.21 27.82 -55.64
C ILE A 4 32.95 28.17 -54.83
N LEU A 5 31.88 27.44 -55.10
CA LEU A 5 30.64 27.53 -54.36
C LEU A 5 30.74 26.61 -53.12
N VAL A 6 30.79 27.19 -51.95
CA VAL A 6 30.81 26.46 -50.67
C VAL A 6 29.34 26.30 -50.23
N THR A 7 28.82 25.06 -50.35
CA THR A 7 27.51 24.70 -49.82
C THR A 7 27.65 24.32 -48.36
N VAL A 8 27.16 25.15 -47.45
CA VAL A 8 27.05 24.85 -46.02
C VAL A 8 25.82 24.00 -45.77
N LEU A 9 26.04 22.71 -45.49
CA LEU A 9 25.00 21.79 -45.08
C LEU A 9 24.73 21.95 -43.59
N ALA A 10 23.65 22.66 -43.23
CA ALA A 10 23.19 22.77 -41.85
C ALA A 10 22.50 21.46 -41.41
N LEU A 11 23.21 20.66 -40.60
CA LEU A 11 22.67 19.45 -40.01
C LEU A 11 21.80 19.83 -38.78
N ALA A 12 20.48 19.93 -38.98
CA ALA A 12 19.55 20.13 -37.88
C ALA A 12 19.44 18.84 -37.06
N MET A 13 20.14 18.83 -35.90
CA MET A 13 19.94 17.80 -34.88
C MET A 13 18.59 18.04 -34.20
N ALA A 14 17.56 17.34 -34.66
CA ALA A 14 16.31 17.21 -33.93
C ALA A 14 16.54 16.31 -32.71
N SER A 15 16.81 16.92 -31.55
CA SER A 15 16.79 16.25 -30.27
C SER A 15 15.36 15.76 -29.98
N ARG A 16 15.08 14.50 -30.30
CA ARG A 16 13.91 13.81 -29.80
C ARG A 16 14.09 13.65 -28.29
N MET A 17 13.49 14.53 -27.53
CA MET A 17 13.17 14.24 -26.13
C MET A 17 12.18 13.07 -26.14
N ALA A 18 12.69 11.86 -26.01
CA ALA A 18 11.88 10.71 -25.66
C ALA A 18 11.38 10.98 -24.24
N GLY A 19 10.18 11.55 -24.13
CA GLY A 19 9.44 11.55 -22.87
C GLY A 19 9.41 10.10 -22.42
N ALA A 20 9.91 9.84 -21.20
CA ALA A 20 9.77 8.55 -20.55
C ALA A 20 8.27 8.32 -20.36
N GLN A 21 7.66 7.71 -21.36
CA GLN A 21 6.30 7.20 -21.29
C GLN A 21 6.39 6.08 -20.27
N GLN A 22 5.96 6.38 -19.06
CA GLN A 22 5.82 5.39 -18.00
C GLN A 22 4.96 4.28 -18.59
N LEU A 23 5.58 3.16 -18.96
CA LEU A 23 4.90 1.96 -19.45
C LEU A 23 3.96 1.53 -18.31
N GLN A 24 2.73 2.00 -18.39
CA GLN A 24 1.64 1.49 -17.59
C GLN A 24 1.38 0.08 -18.15
N LEU A 25 2.06 -0.88 -17.54
CA LEU A 25 1.77 -2.29 -17.82
C LEU A 25 0.26 -2.46 -17.71
N PRO A 26 -0.39 -3.12 -18.67
CA PRO A 26 -1.79 -3.43 -18.54
C PRO A 26 -1.95 -4.10 -17.18
N ALA A 27 -2.86 -3.57 -16.34
CA ALA A 27 -3.10 -4.07 -15.00
C ALA A 27 -3.27 -5.60 -15.13
N ASP A 28 -2.31 -6.35 -14.60
CA ASP A 28 -2.42 -7.80 -14.59
C ASP A 28 -3.57 -8.16 -13.66
N LYS A 29 -4.72 -8.47 -14.24
CA LYS A 29 -5.93 -8.81 -13.48
C LYS A 29 -5.69 -9.96 -12.50
N ALA A 30 -4.83 -10.89 -12.86
CA ALA A 30 -4.48 -12.00 -11.98
C ALA A 30 -3.65 -11.53 -10.78
N LEU A 31 -2.73 -10.58 -11.00
CA LEU A 31 -1.96 -9.97 -9.91
C LEU A 31 -2.86 -9.09 -9.03
N GLU A 32 -3.76 -8.29 -9.63
CA GLU A 32 -4.72 -7.49 -8.85
C GLU A 32 -5.56 -8.38 -7.93
N GLU A 33 -6.13 -9.46 -8.46
CA GLU A 33 -6.97 -10.36 -7.68
C GLU A 33 -6.18 -11.07 -6.57
N ARG A 34 -4.94 -11.46 -6.86
CA ARG A 34 -4.03 -12.01 -5.85
C ARG A 34 -3.75 -11.02 -4.72
N ILE A 35 -3.40 -9.77 -5.05
CA ILE A 35 -3.12 -8.74 -4.05
C ILE A 35 -4.37 -8.35 -3.28
N ARG A 36 -5.53 -8.27 -3.94
CA ARG A 36 -6.83 -8.05 -3.30
C ARG A 36 -7.13 -9.12 -2.25
N THR A 37 -6.91 -10.38 -2.59
CA THR A 37 -7.07 -11.52 -1.68
C THR A 37 -6.15 -11.41 -0.47
N LEU A 38 -4.87 -11.09 -0.67
CA LEU A 38 -3.90 -10.89 0.42
C LEU A 38 -4.26 -9.68 1.30
N ASP A 39 -4.73 -8.59 0.69
CA ASP A 39 -5.10 -7.36 1.40
C ASP A 39 -6.33 -7.59 2.32
N LEU A 40 -7.30 -8.33 1.84
CA LEU A 40 -8.48 -8.74 2.64
C LEU A 40 -8.10 -9.78 3.71
N ALA A 41 -7.22 -10.73 3.39
CA ALA A 41 -6.72 -11.69 4.38
C ALA A 41 -5.97 -11.00 5.54
N HIS A 42 -5.18 -9.95 5.24
CA HIS A 42 -4.56 -9.15 6.28
C HIS A 42 -5.62 -8.45 7.18
N ALA A 43 -6.68 -7.87 6.61
CA ALA A 43 -7.75 -7.26 7.40
C ALA A 43 -8.44 -8.26 8.33
N GLU A 44 -8.71 -9.46 7.80
CA GLU A 44 -9.31 -10.56 8.57
C GLU A 44 -8.39 -11.06 9.68
N ALA A 45 -7.08 -11.18 9.40
CA ALA A 45 -6.09 -11.58 10.40
C ALA A 45 -5.98 -10.55 11.56
N ILE A 46 -6.00 -9.26 11.25
CA ILE A 46 -6.09 -8.19 12.26
C ILE A 46 -7.38 -8.29 13.07
N PHE A 47 -8.52 -8.50 12.42
CA PHE A 47 -9.81 -8.60 13.07
C PHE A 47 -9.88 -9.78 14.05
N LYS A 48 -9.37 -10.95 13.64
CA LYS A 48 -9.32 -12.16 14.46
C LYS A 48 -8.20 -12.19 15.49
N GLY A 49 -7.20 -11.32 15.36
CA GLY A 49 -5.97 -11.40 16.15
C GLY A 49 -5.13 -12.63 15.78
N ASP A 50 -5.20 -13.06 14.50
CA ASP A 50 -4.50 -14.25 14.01
C ASP A 50 -3.02 -13.95 13.78
N ALA A 51 -2.22 -14.21 14.84
CA ALA A 51 -0.80 -13.97 14.80
C ALA A 51 -0.08 -14.88 13.78
N ALA A 52 -0.55 -16.09 13.53
CA ALA A 52 0.08 -17.00 12.57
C ALA A 52 -0.09 -16.49 11.14
N ALA A 53 -1.30 -16.07 10.77
CA ALA A 53 -1.55 -15.45 9.45
C ALA A 53 -0.73 -14.16 9.27
N LEU A 54 -0.63 -13.33 10.31
CA LEU A 54 0.17 -12.09 10.26
C LEU A 54 1.67 -12.38 10.12
N GLN A 55 2.19 -13.42 10.74
CA GLN A 55 3.59 -13.83 10.56
C GLN A 55 3.93 -14.10 9.08
N GLU A 56 3.02 -14.72 8.34
CA GLU A 56 3.21 -15.01 6.91
C GLU A 56 3.02 -13.79 6.01
N LEU A 57 2.03 -12.96 6.33
CA LEU A 57 1.65 -11.82 5.49
C LEU A 57 2.60 -10.63 5.63
N LEU A 58 3.35 -10.52 6.73
CA LEU A 58 4.18 -9.37 7.05
C LEU A 58 5.67 -9.74 7.05
N PRO A 59 6.55 -8.92 6.44
CA PRO A 59 7.99 -9.05 6.66
C PRO A 59 8.37 -8.57 8.08
N ASP A 60 9.58 -8.88 8.54
CA ASP A 60 9.99 -8.54 9.90
C ASP A 60 10.08 -7.03 10.13
N ASP A 61 10.48 -6.27 9.10
CA ASP A 61 10.58 -4.80 9.09
C ASP A 61 9.27 -4.09 8.74
N HIS A 62 8.13 -4.80 8.80
CA HIS A 62 6.81 -4.22 8.55
C HIS A 62 6.56 -2.98 9.38
N THR A 63 6.19 -1.89 8.72
CA THR A 63 5.96 -0.59 9.37
C THR A 63 4.53 -0.12 9.18
N VAL A 64 3.91 0.37 10.25
CA VAL A 64 2.57 0.95 10.22
C VAL A 64 2.61 2.40 10.71
N ASN A 65 2.20 3.34 9.86
CA ASN A 65 1.78 4.67 10.32
C ASN A 65 0.32 4.56 10.79
N HIS A 66 0.15 4.40 12.10
CA HIS A 66 -1.11 4.02 12.71
C HIS A 66 -2.01 5.25 12.95
N PRO A 67 -3.35 5.15 12.79
CA PRO A 67 -4.28 6.26 12.94
C PRO A 67 -4.42 6.80 14.38
N THR A 68 -3.74 6.22 15.34
CA THR A 68 -3.62 6.73 16.73
C THR A 68 -2.36 7.59 16.94
N ASN A 69 -1.85 8.19 15.87
CA ASN A 69 -0.69 9.10 15.89
C ASN A 69 0.59 8.43 16.41
N ARG A 70 0.89 7.24 15.95
CA ARG A 70 2.15 6.54 16.25
C ARG A 70 2.64 5.75 15.04
N ILE A 71 3.94 5.59 14.96
CA ILE A 71 4.57 4.63 14.05
C ILE A 71 4.84 3.34 14.86
N VAL A 72 4.33 2.23 14.34
CA VAL A 72 4.66 0.88 14.81
C VAL A 72 5.75 0.37 13.88
N GLN A 73 6.93 0.17 14.42
CA GLN A 73 8.07 -0.36 13.70
C GLN A 73 8.18 -1.85 14.00
N GLU A 74 8.44 -2.64 12.98
CA GLU A 74 8.58 -4.09 13.05
C GLU A 74 7.29 -4.88 13.35
N LYS A 75 7.18 -6.02 12.71
CA LYS A 75 6.10 -6.99 12.90
C LYS A 75 5.92 -7.40 14.37
N ALA A 76 7.03 -7.60 15.09
CA ALA A 76 7.00 -8.04 16.48
C ALA A 76 6.25 -7.04 17.39
N GLU A 77 6.43 -5.74 17.20
CA GLU A 77 5.71 -4.71 17.96
C GLU A 77 4.19 -4.76 17.63
N LEU A 78 3.83 -4.89 16.34
CA LEU A 78 2.43 -5.00 15.93
C LEU A 78 1.75 -6.21 16.58
N LEU A 79 2.38 -7.38 16.53
CA LEU A 79 1.86 -8.60 17.14
C LEU A 79 1.69 -8.47 18.67
N LYS A 80 2.61 -7.80 19.34
CA LYS A 80 2.48 -7.49 20.77
C LYS A 80 1.28 -6.61 21.08
N LEU A 81 1.01 -5.58 20.25
CA LEU A 81 -0.15 -4.69 20.40
C LEU A 81 -1.48 -5.43 20.16
N ILE A 82 -1.50 -6.36 19.22
CA ILE A 82 -2.67 -7.21 18.96
C ILE A 82 -2.87 -8.19 20.13
N GLY A 83 -1.83 -8.88 20.55
CA GLY A 83 -1.88 -9.85 21.66
C GLY A 83 -2.27 -9.23 23.01
N SER A 84 -1.91 -7.95 23.24
CA SER A 84 -2.31 -7.21 24.44
C SER A 84 -3.71 -6.59 24.37
N GLY A 85 -4.41 -6.71 23.23
CA GLY A 85 -5.75 -6.16 23.01
C GLY A 85 -5.81 -4.65 22.74
N VAL A 86 -4.66 -3.97 22.63
CA VAL A 86 -4.60 -2.54 22.23
C VAL A 86 -5.09 -2.35 20.81
N ILE A 87 -4.76 -3.29 19.90
CA ILE A 87 -5.32 -3.37 18.56
C ILE A 87 -6.32 -4.53 18.56
N ARG A 88 -7.60 -4.21 18.77
CA ARG A 88 -8.70 -5.17 18.80
C ARG A 88 -9.98 -4.49 18.32
N TYR A 89 -10.78 -5.21 17.57
CA TYR A 89 -12.00 -4.68 16.96
C TYR A 89 -13.19 -5.63 17.20
N THR A 90 -14.39 -5.06 17.28
CA THR A 90 -15.67 -5.80 17.21
C THR A 90 -16.25 -5.78 15.79
N ARG A 91 -15.76 -4.88 14.94
CA ARG A 91 -16.07 -4.80 13.51
C ARG A 91 -14.85 -4.31 12.77
N PHE A 92 -14.54 -4.94 11.63
CA PHE A 92 -13.47 -4.52 10.72
C PHE A 92 -13.90 -4.87 9.30
N GLU A 93 -14.22 -3.86 8.51
CA GLU A 93 -14.59 -4.01 7.11
C GLU A 93 -13.59 -3.20 6.27
N ARG A 94 -13.04 -3.82 5.23
CA ARG A 94 -12.10 -3.19 4.32
C ARG A 94 -12.61 -3.30 2.89
N ARG A 95 -12.49 -2.20 2.13
CA ARG A 95 -12.77 -2.15 0.69
C ARG A 95 -11.56 -1.62 -0.07
N PRO A 96 -10.79 -2.50 -0.74
CA PRO A 96 -9.76 -2.09 -1.68
C PRO A 96 -10.41 -1.43 -2.91
N GLU A 97 -9.99 -0.20 -3.25
CA GLU A 97 -10.60 0.60 -4.31
C GLU A 97 -9.65 0.85 -5.48
N LYS A 98 -8.36 1.04 -5.21
CA LYS A 98 -7.36 1.41 -6.21
C LYS A 98 -6.10 0.59 -6.03
N PHE A 99 -5.57 0.10 -7.16
CA PHE A 99 -4.31 -0.62 -7.24
C PHE A 99 -3.36 0.13 -8.16
N LEU A 100 -2.12 0.35 -7.71
CA LEU A 100 -1.05 0.93 -8.49
C LEU A 100 0.07 -0.10 -8.59
N PHE A 101 0.44 -0.45 -9.82
CA PHE A 101 1.39 -1.50 -10.08
C PHE A 101 2.77 -0.91 -10.40
N TYR A 102 3.77 -1.41 -9.73
CA TYR A 102 5.18 -1.15 -9.96
C TYR A 102 5.90 -2.48 -10.14
N LYS A 103 7.18 -2.47 -10.52
CA LYS A 103 7.92 -3.69 -10.85
C LYS A 103 7.81 -4.77 -9.74
N ASP A 104 8.17 -4.43 -8.51
CA ASP A 104 8.21 -5.35 -7.37
C ASP A 104 7.30 -4.88 -6.22
N MET A 105 6.35 -3.97 -6.51
CA MET A 105 5.46 -3.41 -5.51
C MET A 105 4.06 -3.15 -6.09
N VAL A 106 3.05 -3.44 -5.31
CA VAL A 106 1.67 -3.01 -5.57
C VAL A 106 1.19 -2.16 -4.40
N VAL A 107 0.75 -0.94 -4.70
CA VAL A 107 0.12 -0.07 -3.70
C VAL A 107 -1.39 -0.23 -3.79
N VAL A 108 -2.02 -0.53 -2.67
CA VAL A 108 -3.48 -0.65 -2.53
C VAL A 108 -4.00 0.50 -1.68
N MET A 109 -4.99 1.20 -2.20
CA MET A 109 -5.69 2.26 -1.47
C MET A 109 -7.18 1.90 -1.36
N GLY A 110 -7.79 2.29 -0.24
CA GLY A 110 -9.19 2.02 -0.04
C GLY A 110 -9.76 2.66 1.24
N ASP A 111 -10.93 2.21 1.64
CA ASP A 111 -11.54 2.61 2.89
C ASP A 111 -11.73 1.44 3.84
N GLU A 112 -11.87 1.78 5.11
CA GLU A 112 -12.20 0.86 6.20
C GLU A 112 -13.27 1.45 7.09
N THR A 113 -14.16 0.58 7.58
CA THR A 113 -15.03 0.87 8.70
C THR A 113 -14.68 -0.06 9.83
N VAL A 114 -14.29 0.50 10.97
CA VAL A 114 -13.88 -0.27 12.14
C VAL A 114 -14.59 0.20 13.40
N VAL A 115 -14.77 -0.74 14.34
CA VAL A 115 -15.26 -0.45 15.70
C VAL A 115 -14.25 -1.06 16.68
N PRO A 116 -13.46 -0.23 17.40
CA PRO A 116 -12.53 -0.75 18.40
C PRO A 116 -13.28 -1.46 19.54
N ALA A 117 -12.69 -2.57 20.00
CA ALA A 117 -13.28 -3.38 21.07
C ALA A 117 -13.14 -2.70 22.45
N PRO A 118 -13.90 -3.13 23.46
CA PRO A 118 -13.72 -2.69 24.84
C PRO A 118 -12.26 -2.83 25.29
N GLY A 119 -11.72 -1.80 25.92
CA GLY A 119 -10.31 -1.71 26.36
C GLY A 119 -9.35 -1.12 25.34
N ALA A 120 -9.74 -1.03 24.06
CA ALA A 120 -8.96 -0.35 23.04
C ALA A 120 -9.28 1.18 23.01
N PRO A 121 -8.36 2.03 22.50
CA PRO A 121 -8.66 3.43 22.26
C PRO A 121 -9.89 3.62 21.35
N ASN A 122 -10.77 4.55 21.67
CA ASN A 122 -12.06 4.82 20.98
C ASN A 122 -13.02 3.61 20.96
N ALA A 123 -13.03 2.79 22.03
CA ALA A 123 -13.90 1.64 22.15
C ALA A 123 -15.36 1.96 21.83
N GLY A 124 -15.99 1.16 20.97
CA GLY A 124 -17.39 1.28 20.58
C GLY A 124 -17.69 2.38 19.54
N VAL A 125 -16.73 3.23 19.20
CA VAL A 125 -16.92 4.29 18.20
C VAL A 125 -16.77 3.70 16.79
N VAL A 126 -17.73 4.00 15.91
CA VAL A 126 -17.60 3.67 14.48
C VAL A 126 -16.63 4.65 13.83
N LEU A 127 -15.48 4.16 13.40
CA LEU A 127 -14.44 4.95 12.76
C LEU A 127 -14.39 4.61 11.27
N ARG A 128 -14.43 5.64 10.43
CA ARG A 128 -14.09 5.53 9.00
C ARG A 128 -12.63 5.88 8.81
N ARG A 129 -11.95 5.14 7.95
CA ARG A 129 -10.52 5.34 7.65
C ARG A 129 -10.27 5.31 6.17
N ARG A 130 -9.28 6.09 5.74
CA ARG A 130 -8.58 5.85 4.47
C ARG A 130 -7.32 5.07 4.79
N TYR A 131 -6.96 4.15 3.91
CA TYR A 131 -5.71 3.41 4.06
C TYR A 131 -4.92 3.33 2.76
N THR A 132 -3.62 3.13 2.91
CA THR A 132 -2.67 2.81 1.85
C THR A 132 -1.77 1.69 2.34
N ASN A 133 -1.73 0.60 1.60
CA ASN A 133 -0.90 -0.57 1.84
C ASN A 133 0.09 -0.74 0.69
N ALA A 134 1.37 -0.95 0.98
CA ALA A 134 2.40 -1.30 0.00
C ALA A 134 2.76 -2.78 0.15
N TRP A 135 2.35 -3.56 -0.83
CA TRP A 135 2.69 -4.97 -0.97
C TRP A 135 3.95 -5.08 -1.81
N MET A 136 4.98 -5.76 -1.29
CA MET A 136 6.25 -5.95 -1.97
C MET A 136 6.49 -7.43 -2.27
N PHE A 137 7.03 -7.69 -3.47
CA PHE A 137 7.46 -9.02 -3.86
C PHE A 137 8.92 -9.21 -3.49
N HIS A 138 9.17 -10.10 -2.54
CA HIS A 138 10.51 -10.43 -2.06
C HIS A 138 10.58 -11.92 -1.73
N ASP A 139 11.69 -12.59 -2.06
CA ASP A 139 11.92 -14.02 -1.81
C ASP A 139 10.78 -14.94 -2.26
N GLY A 140 10.23 -14.67 -3.45
CA GLY A 140 9.18 -15.49 -4.06
C GLY A 140 7.76 -15.28 -3.52
N LYS A 141 7.56 -14.34 -2.60
CA LYS A 141 6.24 -14.06 -2.01
C LYS A 141 5.90 -12.57 -1.94
N TRP A 142 4.61 -12.27 -1.93
CA TRP A 142 4.08 -10.94 -1.67
C TRP A 142 3.85 -10.76 -0.19
N GLN A 143 4.42 -9.72 0.40
CA GLN A 143 4.23 -9.36 1.81
C GLN A 143 3.90 -7.87 1.93
N LEU A 144 3.09 -7.53 2.94
CA LEU A 144 2.73 -6.14 3.25
C LEU A 144 3.89 -5.47 4.00
N ALA A 145 4.70 -4.69 3.28
CA ALA A 145 5.86 -4.03 3.86
C ALA A 145 5.51 -2.76 4.63
N PHE A 146 4.54 -2.00 4.12
CA PHE A 146 4.16 -0.73 4.73
C PHE A 146 2.64 -0.55 4.71
N ARG A 147 2.12 0.02 5.79
CA ARG A 147 0.72 0.43 5.91
C ARG A 147 0.62 1.84 6.47
N HIS A 148 -0.23 2.66 5.87
CA HIS A 148 -0.73 3.89 6.45
C HIS A 148 -2.26 3.82 6.57
N ALA A 149 -2.80 4.29 7.69
CA ALA A 149 -4.23 4.53 7.84
C ALA A 149 -4.47 5.81 8.65
N ASN A 150 -5.50 6.56 8.27
CA ASN A 150 -5.93 7.76 8.98
C ASN A 150 -7.45 7.75 9.18
N ASN A 151 -7.91 8.26 10.31
CA ASN A 151 -9.32 8.47 10.54
C ASN A 151 -9.84 9.62 9.66
N VAL A 152 -11.01 9.43 9.07
CA VAL A 152 -11.73 10.46 8.31
C VAL A 152 -12.73 11.10 9.26
N PRO A 153 -12.67 12.43 9.46
CA PRO A 153 -13.66 13.12 10.28
C PRO A 153 -15.06 12.94 9.67
N PRO A 154 -16.15 12.99 10.49
CA PRO A 154 -17.49 13.04 9.96
C PRO A 154 -17.66 14.26 9.05
N PRO A 155 -18.56 14.22 8.06
CA PRO A 155 -18.91 15.39 7.28
C PRO A 155 -19.35 16.53 8.21
N LEU A 156 -18.95 17.77 7.88
CA LEU A 156 -19.42 18.97 8.57
C LEU A 156 -20.91 19.17 8.34
#